data_e87ca6ab69fdd8860ef7718c889bbdf9
#
_entry.id   e87ca6ab69fdd8860ef7718c889bbdf9
#
_cell.length_a   1.000
_cell.length_b   1.000
_cell.length_c   1.000
_cell.angle_alpha   90.00
_cell.angle_beta   90.00
_cell.angle_gamma   90.00
#
_symmetry.space_group_name_H-M   'P 1'
#
loop_
_entity.id
_entity.type
_entity.pdbx_description
1 polymer ?
#
loop_
_entity_poly.entity_id
_entity_poly.type
_entity_poly.pdbx_seq_one_letter_code
_entity_poly.pdbx_strand_id
1 'polypeptide(L)'
;MRLFSSSRPEALAISLDGVKYPLHLRRSKQARSIIVSADTVKGVVRLTVPTHASEHQALRFAQSKSDWLNARFAEAVPPVPVEDGSQIAFVGEPYIIKWSPDFARAPHRVEGEIRLGGPVEHVETRVLRWLKAQARTIFAEDLQFYCARAGSDLPKLAVGDARRRWGSCSSDKSIRLSWRLVMAPAHVRRSVVAHEVAHLTHMDHSARFYALLDR
;
A
#
# COMPACT_ATOMS: atom_id res chain seq x y z
N MET A 1 -37.09 26.45 24.84
CA MET A 1 -35.66 26.34 24.41
C MET A 1 -35.28 24.87 24.44
N ARG A 2 -35.41 24.14 23.32
CA ARG A 2 -35.09 22.70 23.21
C ARG A 2 -33.65 22.58 22.80
N LEU A 3 -32.82 22.06 23.70
CA LEU A 3 -31.44 21.68 23.43
C LEU A 3 -31.46 20.43 22.55
N PHE A 4 -31.12 20.56 21.26
CA PHE A 4 -30.81 19.43 20.41
C PHE A 4 -29.45 18.88 20.85
N SER A 5 -29.48 17.79 21.61
CA SER A 5 -28.32 16.96 21.87
C SER A 5 -27.94 16.29 20.52
N SER A 6 -26.91 16.78 19.88
CA SER A 6 -26.26 16.14 18.72
C SER A 6 -25.53 14.90 19.25
N SER A 7 -26.21 13.76 19.34
CA SER A 7 -25.56 12.48 19.57
C SER A 7 -24.70 12.19 18.33
N ARG A 8 -23.38 12.24 18.48
CA ARG A 8 -22.43 11.69 17.50
C ARG A 8 -22.84 10.24 17.23
N PRO A 9 -23.01 9.81 15.96
CA PRO A 9 -23.34 8.41 15.69
C PRO A 9 -22.28 7.53 16.36
N GLU A 10 -22.75 6.58 17.16
CA GLU A 10 -21.89 5.62 17.84
C GLU A 10 -21.01 4.91 16.79
N ALA A 11 -19.68 4.97 16.96
CA ALA A 11 -18.78 4.41 15.99
C ALA A 11 -19.01 2.89 15.92
N LEU A 12 -19.38 2.38 14.75
CA LEU A 12 -19.62 0.96 14.56
C LEU A 12 -18.39 0.17 14.98
N ALA A 13 -18.59 -0.91 15.71
CA ALA A 13 -17.55 -1.81 16.17
C ALA A 13 -18.00 -3.27 16.04
N ILE A 14 -17.03 -4.18 15.90
CA ILE A 14 -17.23 -5.61 15.93
C ILE A 14 -16.39 -6.20 17.07
N SER A 15 -16.97 -7.12 17.83
CA SER A 15 -16.23 -7.87 18.86
C SER A 15 -15.71 -9.17 18.26
N LEU A 16 -14.42 -9.40 18.38
CA LEU A 16 -13.69 -10.57 17.88
C LEU A 16 -12.86 -11.10 19.06
N ASP A 17 -13.15 -12.31 19.55
CA ASP A 17 -12.51 -12.94 20.73
C ASP A 17 -12.37 -12.00 21.93
N GLY A 18 -13.44 -11.24 22.22
CA GLY A 18 -13.49 -10.29 23.33
C GLY A 18 -12.83 -8.93 23.05
N VAL A 19 -12.10 -8.76 21.94
CA VAL A 19 -11.50 -7.50 21.54
C VAL A 19 -12.44 -6.73 20.62
N LYS A 20 -12.66 -5.45 20.90
CA LYS A 20 -13.49 -4.55 20.06
C LYS A 20 -12.62 -3.89 18.98
N TYR A 21 -12.98 -4.11 17.74
CA TYR A 21 -12.36 -3.47 16.58
C TYR A 21 -13.30 -2.43 15.96
N PRO A 22 -12.81 -1.22 15.66
CA PRO A 22 -13.58 -0.24 14.88
C PRO A 22 -14.00 -0.83 13.54
N LEU A 23 -15.25 -0.57 13.12
CA LEU A 23 -15.79 -1.06 11.87
C LEU A 23 -16.15 0.11 10.95
N HIS A 24 -15.50 0.19 9.80
CA HIS A 24 -15.74 1.23 8.81
C HIS A 24 -16.60 0.68 7.67
N LEU A 25 -17.81 1.18 7.53
CA LEU A 25 -18.74 0.82 6.49
C LEU A 25 -18.69 1.86 5.36
N ARG A 26 -18.41 1.40 4.14
CA ARG A 26 -18.41 2.20 2.91
C ARG A 26 -19.44 1.66 1.91
N ARG A 27 -20.38 2.48 1.50
CA ARG A 27 -21.32 2.16 0.42
C ARG A 27 -20.66 2.38 -0.95
N SER A 28 -20.89 1.46 -1.89
CA SER A 28 -20.35 1.56 -3.26
C SER A 28 -21.41 1.14 -4.29
N LYS A 29 -21.65 2.00 -5.27
CA LYS A 29 -22.52 1.70 -6.41
C LYS A 29 -21.98 0.57 -7.29
N GLN A 30 -20.68 0.33 -7.28
CA GLN A 30 -20.02 -0.71 -8.06
C GLN A 30 -19.96 -2.07 -7.33
N ALA A 31 -20.19 -2.09 -6.02
CA ALA A 31 -20.18 -3.32 -5.26
C ALA A 31 -21.43 -4.16 -5.57
N ARG A 32 -21.22 -5.40 -5.98
CA ARG A 32 -22.29 -6.39 -6.24
C ARG A 32 -22.57 -7.27 -5.02
N SER A 33 -21.63 -7.35 -4.09
CA SER A 33 -21.71 -8.12 -2.84
C SER A 33 -21.06 -7.36 -1.68
N ILE A 34 -21.34 -7.83 -0.45
CA ILE A 34 -20.68 -7.31 0.72
C ILE A 34 -19.26 -7.88 0.77
N ILE A 35 -18.27 -7.01 0.92
CA ILE A 35 -16.85 -7.36 1.03
C ILE A 35 -16.37 -6.93 2.41
N VAL A 36 -15.79 -7.88 3.17
CA VAL A 36 -15.11 -7.61 4.43
C VAL A 36 -13.59 -7.65 4.22
N SER A 37 -12.87 -6.78 4.91
CA SER A 37 -11.40 -6.79 4.93
C SER A 37 -10.88 -6.34 6.30
N ALA A 38 -9.80 -6.97 6.77
CA ALA A 38 -9.05 -6.55 7.94
C ALA A 38 -7.95 -5.56 7.52
N ASP A 39 -7.92 -4.38 8.13
CA ASP A 39 -6.77 -3.48 8.09
C ASP A 39 -5.97 -3.73 9.38
N THR A 40 -5.10 -4.73 9.34
CA THR A 40 -4.36 -5.20 10.50
C THR A 40 -3.38 -4.18 11.06
N VAL A 41 -2.92 -3.23 10.24
CA VAL A 41 -2.02 -2.16 10.68
C VAL A 41 -2.76 -1.07 11.47
N LYS A 42 -4.00 -0.78 11.09
CA LYS A 42 -4.83 0.21 11.79
C LYS A 42 -5.74 -0.42 12.85
N GLY A 43 -5.77 -1.75 12.96
CA GLY A 43 -6.68 -2.45 13.85
C GLY A 43 -8.16 -2.19 13.50
N VAL A 44 -8.53 -2.15 12.20
CA VAL A 44 -9.87 -1.76 11.75
C VAL A 44 -10.46 -2.80 10.81
N VAL A 45 -11.72 -3.15 11.00
CA VAL A 45 -12.50 -3.93 10.04
C VAL A 45 -13.17 -2.98 9.05
N ARG A 46 -13.01 -3.24 7.74
CA ARG A 46 -13.65 -2.46 6.67
C ARG A 46 -14.69 -3.29 5.96
N LEU A 47 -15.88 -2.73 5.79
CA LEU A 47 -16.95 -3.26 4.97
C LEU A 47 -17.17 -2.39 3.75
N THR A 48 -17.16 -2.98 2.57
CA THR A 48 -17.71 -2.35 1.36
C THR A 48 -19.02 -3.02 1.04
N VAL A 49 -20.09 -2.25 0.96
CA VAL A 49 -21.46 -2.77 0.79
C VAL A 49 -22.13 -2.16 -0.44
N PRO A 50 -22.96 -2.93 -1.16
CA PRO A 50 -23.84 -2.38 -2.18
C PRO A 50 -24.76 -1.31 -1.60
N THR A 51 -25.21 -0.38 -2.43
CA THR A 51 -26.08 0.72 -1.98
C THR A 51 -27.43 0.23 -1.41
N HIS A 52 -27.92 -0.92 -1.89
CA HIS A 52 -29.18 -1.52 -1.46
C HIS A 52 -29.06 -2.37 -0.18
N ALA A 53 -27.85 -2.76 0.23
CA ALA A 53 -27.65 -3.59 1.42
C ALA A 53 -27.88 -2.79 2.70
N SER A 54 -28.60 -3.36 3.67
CA SER A 54 -28.80 -2.73 4.98
C SER A 54 -27.52 -2.83 5.83
N GLU A 55 -27.39 -1.91 6.79
CA GLU A 55 -26.32 -1.96 7.77
C GLU A 55 -26.35 -3.25 8.59
N HIS A 56 -27.54 -3.67 9.01
CA HIS A 56 -27.74 -4.92 9.74
C HIS A 56 -27.24 -6.16 8.96
N GLN A 57 -27.50 -6.21 7.64
CA GLN A 57 -26.96 -7.28 6.77
C GLN A 57 -25.43 -7.25 6.72
N ALA A 58 -24.85 -6.05 6.63
CA ALA A 58 -23.41 -5.88 6.61
C ALA A 58 -22.74 -6.32 7.93
N LEU A 59 -23.32 -5.97 9.07
CA LEU A 59 -22.84 -6.39 10.38
C LEU A 59 -22.95 -7.90 10.59
N ARG A 60 -24.07 -8.52 10.23
CA ARG A 60 -24.22 -9.99 10.29
C ARG A 60 -23.20 -10.69 9.40
N PHE A 61 -22.95 -10.16 8.21
CA PHE A 61 -21.92 -10.71 7.31
C PHE A 61 -20.52 -10.58 7.93
N ALA A 62 -20.19 -9.45 8.53
CA ALA A 62 -18.92 -9.29 9.24
C ALA A 62 -18.79 -10.30 10.38
N GLN A 63 -19.86 -10.49 11.18
CA GLN A 63 -19.88 -11.43 12.28
C GLN A 63 -19.73 -12.89 11.80
N SER A 64 -20.32 -13.27 10.67
CA SER A 64 -20.16 -14.60 10.07
C SER A 64 -18.71 -14.88 9.57
N LYS A 65 -17.84 -13.87 9.58
CA LYS A 65 -16.43 -13.96 9.21
C LYS A 65 -15.49 -13.75 10.40
N SER A 66 -16.02 -13.85 11.64
CA SER A 66 -15.24 -13.62 12.87
C SER A 66 -13.97 -14.48 12.94
N ASP A 67 -14.07 -15.79 12.68
CA ASP A 67 -12.91 -16.68 12.74
C ASP A 67 -11.81 -16.27 11.75
N TRP A 68 -12.21 -15.93 10.52
CA TRP A 68 -11.29 -15.43 9.51
C TRP A 68 -10.67 -14.08 9.90
N LEU A 69 -11.46 -13.18 10.48
CA LEU A 69 -10.97 -11.89 10.97
C LEU A 69 -9.99 -12.09 12.13
N ASN A 70 -10.31 -12.96 13.10
CA ASN A 70 -9.45 -13.30 14.22
C ASN A 70 -8.11 -13.84 13.72
N ALA A 71 -8.10 -14.82 12.83
CA ALA A 71 -6.89 -15.35 12.24
C ALA A 71 -6.05 -14.25 11.57
N ARG A 72 -6.69 -13.33 10.82
CA ARG A 72 -6.00 -12.21 10.17
C ARG A 72 -5.39 -11.22 11.13
N PHE A 73 -6.05 -10.91 12.23
CA PHE A 73 -5.49 -10.02 13.26
C PHE A 73 -4.42 -10.72 14.09
N ALA A 74 -4.54 -12.03 14.36
CA ALA A 74 -3.52 -12.81 15.05
C ALA A 74 -2.22 -12.97 14.23
N GLU A 75 -2.34 -13.15 12.91
CA GLU A 75 -1.19 -13.21 11.98
C GLU A 75 -0.55 -11.83 11.70
N ALA A 76 -1.13 -10.75 12.25
CA ALA A 76 -0.64 -9.41 11.95
C ALA A 76 0.75 -9.18 12.54
N VAL A 77 1.72 -8.93 11.68
CA VAL A 77 3.03 -8.45 12.10
C VAL A 77 2.89 -6.96 12.47
N PRO A 78 3.26 -6.56 13.69
CA PRO A 78 3.25 -5.16 14.08
C PRO A 78 4.09 -4.32 13.10
N PRO A 79 3.67 -3.10 12.77
CA PRO A 79 4.52 -2.21 11.98
C PRO A 79 5.83 -1.96 12.73
N VAL A 80 6.95 -2.15 12.04
CA VAL A 80 8.27 -1.80 12.59
C VAL A 80 8.34 -0.27 12.62
N PRO A 81 8.60 0.34 13.79
CA PRO A 81 8.78 1.78 13.89
C PRO A 81 9.92 2.26 12.97
N VAL A 82 9.78 3.42 12.37
CA VAL A 82 10.84 4.08 11.60
C VAL A 82 11.37 5.24 12.42
N GLU A 83 12.38 4.97 13.22
CA GLU A 83 12.97 5.91 14.18
C GLU A 83 14.51 5.87 14.09
N ASP A 84 15.20 6.69 14.86
CA ASP A 84 16.66 6.65 14.94
C ASP A 84 17.16 5.26 15.35
N GLY A 85 18.16 4.74 14.64
CA GLY A 85 18.67 3.38 14.82
C GLY A 85 17.88 2.26 14.11
N SER A 86 16.68 2.53 13.60
CA SER A 86 15.91 1.53 12.85
C SER A 86 16.61 1.13 11.56
N GLN A 87 16.55 -0.16 11.22
CA GLN A 87 17.04 -0.67 9.95
C GLN A 87 15.89 -0.77 8.94
N ILE A 88 16.10 -0.22 7.73
CA ILE A 88 15.18 -0.37 6.60
C ILE A 88 15.93 -0.85 5.36
N ALA A 89 15.24 -1.57 4.48
CA ALA A 89 15.78 -1.92 3.18
C ALA A 89 15.58 -0.77 2.19
N PHE A 90 16.57 -0.54 1.31
CA PHE A 90 16.46 0.34 0.15
C PHE A 90 17.23 -0.26 -1.02
N VAL A 91 16.52 -0.52 -2.13
CA VAL A 91 17.07 -1.20 -3.34
C VAL A 91 17.71 -2.57 -3.00
N GLY A 92 17.16 -3.26 -2.00
CA GLY A 92 17.63 -4.56 -1.53
C GLY A 92 18.73 -4.53 -0.50
N GLU A 93 19.33 -3.36 -0.24
CA GLU A 93 20.42 -3.19 0.74
C GLU A 93 19.87 -2.65 2.07
N PRO A 94 20.42 -3.09 3.21
CA PRO A 94 20.06 -2.58 4.52
C PRO A 94 20.66 -1.18 4.75
N TYR A 95 19.85 -0.28 5.30
CA TYR A 95 20.27 1.05 5.72
C TYR A 95 19.80 1.32 7.14
N ILE A 96 20.66 1.96 7.96
CA ILE A 96 20.31 2.40 9.31
C ILE A 96 19.82 3.86 9.23
N ILE A 97 18.67 4.14 9.83
CA ILE A 97 18.20 5.51 10.00
C ILE A 97 19.06 6.19 11.06
N LYS A 98 19.64 7.32 10.73
CA LYS A 98 20.42 8.17 11.63
C LYS A 98 19.83 9.56 11.70
N TRP A 99 19.34 9.92 12.88
CA TRP A 99 18.85 11.26 13.14
C TRP A 99 19.83 12.06 14.00
N SER A 100 20.01 13.32 13.63
CA SER A 100 20.70 14.32 14.47
C SER A 100 20.12 15.70 14.17
N PRO A 101 20.02 16.61 15.16
CA PRO A 101 19.61 17.99 14.91
C PRO A 101 20.56 18.72 13.96
N ASP A 102 21.82 18.30 13.89
CA ASP A 102 22.87 18.91 13.07
C ASP A 102 22.86 18.42 11.61
N PHE A 103 22.11 17.37 11.31
CA PHE A 103 22.01 16.86 9.95
C PHE A 103 21.05 17.69 9.09
N ALA A 104 21.27 17.65 7.77
CA ALA A 104 20.33 18.21 6.81
C ALA A 104 18.92 17.66 7.05
N ARG A 105 17.91 18.53 6.97
CA ARG A 105 16.51 18.16 7.23
C ARG A 105 15.97 17.09 6.27
N ALA A 106 16.44 17.11 5.02
CA ALA A 106 16.05 16.14 4.00
C ALA A 106 16.82 14.83 4.16
N PRO A 107 16.15 13.66 4.16
CA PRO A 107 16.84 12.38 4.20
C PRO A 107 17.78 12.21 3.00
N HIS A 108 18.99 11.73 3.25
CA HIS A 108 19.99 11.43 2.24
C HIS A 108 20.83 10.22 2.65
N ARG A 109 21.40 9.52 1.67
CA ARG A 109 22.18 8.29 1.90
C ARG A 109 23.67 8.63 2.09
N VAL A 110 24.28 8.03 3.08
CA VAL A 110 25.73 8.09 3.33
C VAL A 110 26.16 6.74 3.92
N GLU A 111 27.02 6.01 3.23
CA GLU A 111 27.73 4.81 3.76
C GLU A 111 26.87 3.82 4.57
N GLY A 112 25.77 3.35 4.01
CA GLY A 112 24.86 2.41 4.69
C GLY A 112 23.90 3.06 5.69
N GLU A 113 23.87 4.38 5.78
CA GLU A 113 22.95 5.15 6.61
C GLU A 113 22.02 6.02 5.76
N ILE A 114 20.82 6.26 6.28
CA ILE A 114 19.93 7.33 5.83
C ILE A 114 19.92 8.39 6.91
N ARG A 115 20.65 9.46 6.67
CA ARG A 115 20.80 10.59 7.61
C ARG A 115 19.74 11.64 7.37
N LEU A 116 19.16 12.15 8.46
CA LEU A 116 18.20 13.25 8.42
C LEU A 116 18.17 14.03 9.72
N GLY A 117 17.82 15.32 9.64
CA GLY A 117 17.64 16.20 10.77
C GLY A 117 16.21 16.74 10.93
N GLY A 118 16.08 17.84 11.68
CA GLY A 118 14.82 18.50 12.02
C GLY A 118 14.06 17.81 13.17
N PRO A 119 12.77 18.16 13.45
CA PRO A 119 12.05 17.63 14.61
C PRO A 119 11.97 16.10 14.61
N VAL A 120 12.35 15.47 15.74
CA VAL A 120 12.49 14.02 15.88
C VAL A 120 11.16 13.29 15.69
N GLU A 121 10.05 13.87 16.11
CA GLU A 121 8.70 13.34 15.98
C GLU A 121 8.24 13.18 14.52
N HIS A 122 8.98 13.72 13.57
CA HIS A 122 8.69 13.62 12.15
C HIS A 122 9.67 12.73 11.37
N VAL A 123 10.54 11.99 12.03
CA VAL A 123 11.52 11.08 11.39
C VAL A 123 10.81 10.11 10.46
N GLU A 124 9.83 9.33 10.95
CA GLU A 124 9.06 8.38 10.15
C GLU A 124 8.43 9.06 8.91
N THR A 125 7.71 10.16 9.12
CA THR A 125 7.01 10.85 8.03
C THR A 125 7.97 11.32 6.94
N ARG A 126 9.17 11.79 7.30
CA ARG A 126 10.19 12.24 6.35
C ARG A 126 10.82 11.08 5.60
N VAL A 127 11.18 10.01 6.30
CA VAL A 127 11.74 8.80 5.68
C VAL A 127 10.73 8.19 4.70
N LEU A 128 9.47 8.03 5.09
CA LEU A 128 8.42 7.49 4.20
C LEU A 128 8.17 8.41 2.98
N ARG A 129 8.22 9.73 3.14
CA ARG A 129 8.10 10.68 2.03
C ARG A 129 9.30 10.55 1.07
N TRP A 130 10.49 10.42 1.62
CA TRP A 130 11.71 10.23 0.84
C TRP A 130 11.68 8.91 0.07
N LEU A 131 11.31 7.78 0.70
CA LEU A 131 11.15 6.49 0.02
C LEU A 131 10.17 6.57 -1.15
N LYS A 132 9.02 7.26 -0.97
CA LYS A 132 8.05 7.47 -2.05
C LYS A 132 8.58 8.34 -3.18
N ALA A 133 9.42 9.31 -2.88
CA ALA A 133 10.09 10.13 -3.90
C ALA A 133 11.12 9.30 -4.67
N GLN A 134 11.98 8.54 -3.98
CA GLN A 134 12.93 7.63 -4.59
C GLN A 134 12.23 6.58 -5.49
N ALA A 135 11.11 6.03 -5.00
CA ALA A 135 10.31 5.09 -5.77
C ALA A 135 9.84 5.68 -7.10
N ARG A 136 9.38 6.94 -7.11
CA ARG A 136 8.94 7.60 -8.36
C ARG A 136 10.08 7.73 -9.37
N THR A 137 11.26 8.16 -8.92
CA THR A 137 12.43 8.32 -9.80
C THR A 137 12.86 6.98 -10.37
N ILE A 138 13.09 5.98 -9.50
CA ILE A 138 13.59 4.67 -9.90
C ILE A 138 12.58 3.93 -10.79
N PHE A 139 11.28 4.02 -10.50
CA PHE A 139 10.26 3.38 -11.34
C PHE A 139 10.09 4.06 -12.70
N ALA A 140 10.30 5.38 -12.79
CA ALA A 140 10.29 6.06 -14.07
C ALA A 140 11.45 5.61 -14.96
N GLU A 141 12.64 5.42 -14.39
CA GLU A 141 13.81 4.89 -15.10
C GLU A 141 13.58 3.43 -15.57
N ASP A 142 13.08 2.56 -14.66
CA ASP A 142 12.76 1.18 -15.02
C ASP A 142 11.66 1.11 -16.10
N LEU A 143 10.62 1.95 -16.02
CA LEU A 143 9.57 2.01 -17.06
C LEU A 143 10.14 2.47 -18.41
N GLN A 144 10.97 3.50 -18.42
CA GLN A 144 11.62 3.96 -19.65
C GLN A 144 12.41 2.85 -20.31
N PHE A 145 13.18 2.09 -19.53
CA PHE A 145 13.98 0.97 -20.01
C PHE A 145 13.10 -0.14 -20.62
N TYR A 146 12.07 -0.60 -19.89
CA TYR A 146 11.25 -1.73 -20.35
C TYR A 146 10.26 -1.34 -21.44
N CYS A 147 9.73 -0.13 -21.46
CA CYS A 147 8.89 0.35 -22.55
C CYS A 147 9.69 0.45 -23.86
N ALA A 148 10.93 0.94 -23.82
CA ALA A 148 11.80 0.97 -25.00
C ALA A 148 12.05 -0.45 -25.55
N ARG A 149 12.32 -1.45 -24.68
CA ARG A 149 12.50 -2.86 -25.09
C ARG A 149 11.22 -3.49 -25.65
N ALA A 150 10.06 -3.14 -25.08
CA ALA A 150 8.77 -3.65 -25.53
C ALA A 150 8.22 -2.94 -26.78
N GLY A 151 8.84 -1.84 -27.22
CA GLY A 151 8.32 -0.99 -28.28
C GLY A 151 6.99 -0.31 -27.92
N SER A 152 6.81 0.01 -26.65
CA SER A 152 5.59 0.63 -26.13
C SER A 152 5.84 2.08 -25.71
N ASP A 153 4.83 2.93 -25.84
CA ASP A 153 4.86 4.29 -25.29
C ASP A 153 4.95 4.28 -23.77
N LEU A 154 5.52 5.34 -23.19
CA LEU A 154 5.58 5.51 -21.75
C LEU A 154 4.17 5.71 -21.15
N PRO A 155 3.76 4.87 -20.20
CA PRO A 155 2.47 4.97 -19.56
C PRO A 155 2.46 6.07 -18.49
N LYS A 156 1.25 6.47 -18.07
CA LYS A 156 1.10 7.28 -16.86
C LYS A 156 1.48 6.42 -15.63
N LEU A 157 2.52 6.85 -14.91
CA LEU A 157 2.95 6.21 -13.66
C LEU A 157 2.19 6.78 -12.45
N ALA A 158 1.59 5.90 -11.65
CA ALA A 158 1.07 6.21 -10.33
C ALA A 158 1.80 5.39 -9.26
N VAL A 159 2.41 6.06 -8.29
CA VAL A 159 3.04 5.40 -7.13
C VAL A 159 2.08 5.46 -5.95
N GLY A 160 1.64 4.29 -5.48
CA GLY A 160 0.63 4.14 -4.44
C GLY A 160 1.09 3.29 -3.26
N ASP A 161 0.18 3.10 -2.31
CA ASP A 161 0.38 2.29 -1.10
C ASP A 161 -0.46 0.99 -1.16
N ALA A 162 -0.42 0.30 -2.31
CA ALA A 162 -1.13 -0.96 -2.46
C ALA A 162 -0.44 -2.06 -1.62
N ARG A 163 -1.21 -2.75 -0.77
CA ARG A 163 -0.68 -3.79 0.14
C ARG A 163 -0.94 -5.21 -0.36
N ARG A 164 -1.83 -5.39 -1.34
CA ARG A 164 -2.23 -6.71 -1.86
C ARG A 164 -1.61 -7.05 -3.20
N ARG A 165 -0.94 -6.08 -3.84
CA ARG A 165 -0.30 -6.26 -5.14
C ARG A 165 0.86 -5.29 -5.27
N TRP A 166 1.87 -5.69 -5.99
CA TRP A 166 3.06 -4.88 -6.22
C TRP A 166 2.87 -3.90 -7.37
N GLY A 167 2.12 -4.31 -8.40
CA GLY A 167 1.80 -3.49 -9.56
C GLY A 167 0.38 -3.72 -10.07
N SER A 168 -0.04 -2.93 -11.02
CA SER A 168 -1.23 -3.13 -11.85
C SER A 168 -1.18 -2.24 -13.07
N CYS A 169 -1.53 -2.79 -14.24
CA CYS A 169 -1.82 -2.05 -15.45
C CYS A 169 -3.34 -1.98 -15.63
N SER A 170 -3.87 -0.82 -15.94
CA SER A 170 -5.30 -0.62 -16.21
C SER A 170 -5.57 -0.58 -17.71
N SER A 171 -6.84 -0.75 -18.10
CA SER A 171 -7.27 -0.75 -19.52
C SER A 171 -7.00 0.57 -20.23
N ASP A 172 -6.86 1.69 -19.51
CA ASP A 172 -6.43 3.00 -20.03
C ASP A 172 -4.90 3.13 -20.14
N LYS A 173 -4.18 2.00 -20.03
CA LYS A 173 -2.72 1.90 -20.12
C LYS A 173 -1.97 2.75 -19.08
N SER A 174 -2.56 2.96 -17.89
CA SER A 174 -1.84 3.54 -16.77
C SER A 174 -1.29 2.44 -15.87
N ILE A 175 -0.02 2.59 -15.42
CA ILE A 175 0.66 1.66 -14.52
C ILE A 175 0.70 2.25 -13.12
N ARG A 176 0.27 1.45 -12.15
CA ARG A 176 0.39 1.77 -10.73
C ARG A 176 1.31 0.78 -10.04
N LEU A 177 2.31 1.29 -9.30
CA LEU A 177 3.26 0.50 -8.53
C LEU A 177 3.19 0.83 -7.04
N SER A 178 3.39 -0.18 -6.19
CA SER A 178 3.53 0.02 -4.75
C SER A 178 4.89 0.66 -4.45
N TRP A 179 4.92 1.76 -3.69
CA TRP A 179 6.19 2.40 -3.31
C TRP A 179 7.13 1.45 -2.56
N ARG A 180 6.59 0.41 -1.89
CA ARG A 180 7.40 -0.59 -1.17
C ARG A 180 8.32 -1.40 -2.05
N LEU A 181 8.06 -1.47 -3.36
CA LEU A 181 8.97 -2.10 -4.30
C LEU A 181 10.37 -1.46 -4.34
N VAL A 182 10.51 -0.19 -3.92
CA VAL A 182 11.83 0.45 -3.84
C VAL A 182 12.71 -0.19 -2.75
N MET A 183 12.10 -0.90 -1.78
CA MET A 183 12.81 -1.60 -0.73
C MET A 183 13.34 -2.97 -1.20
N ALA A 184 12.74 -3.54 -2.25
CA ALA A 184 13.12 -4.84 -2.80
C ALA A 184 14.43 -4.74 -3.63
N PRO A 185 15.16 -5.87 -3.78
CA PRO A 185 16.28 -5.96 -4.71
C PRO A 185 15.91 -5.55 -6.13
N ALA A 186 16.88 -5.00 -6.88
CA ALA A 186 16.63 -4.45 -8.20
C ALA A 186 16.00 -5.48 -9.17
N HIS A 187 16.41 -6.75 -9.13
CA HIS A 187 15.84 -7.79 -9.99
C HIS A 187 14.37 -8.06 -9.69
N VAL A 188 13.97 -8.08 -8.40
CA VAL A 188 12.56 -8.25 -7.98
C VAL A 188 11.72 -7.05 -8.44
N ARG A 189 12.19 -5.85 -8.20
CA ARG A 189 11.50 -4.61 -8.62
C ARG A 189 11.32 -4.58 -10.13
N ARG A 190 12.39 -4.84 -10.87
CA ARG A 190 12.41 -4.82 -12.33
C ARG A 190 11.51 -5.88 -12.94
N SER A 191 11.45 -7.09 -12.37
CA SER A 191 10.52 -8.12 -12.86
C SER A 191 9.06 -7.69 -12.76
N VAL A 192 8.68 -7.00 -11.67
CA VAL A 192 7.32 -6.45 -11.54
C VAL A 192 7.07 -5.35 -12.56
N VAL A 193 8.03 -4.43 -12.77
CA VAL A 193 7.87 -3.37 -13.77
C VAL A 193 7.75 -3.95 -15.19
N ALA A 194 8.59 -4.92 -15.55
CA ALA A 194 8.52 -5.60 -16.84
C ALA A 194 7.16 -6.29 -17.05
N HIS A 195 6.63 -6.95 -16.00
CA HIS A 195 5.32 -7.57 -16.01
C HIS A 195 4.20 -6.55 -16.32
N GLU A 196 4.20 -5.40 -15.64
CA GLU A 196 3.19 -4.35 -15.88
C GLU A 196 3.36 -3.70 -17.27
N VAL A 197 4.59 -3.58 -17.77
CA VAL A 197 4.85 -3.10 -19.14
C VAL A 197 4.33 -4.09 -20.19
N ALA A 198 4.49 -5.40 -19.99
CA ALA A 198 3.93 -6.41 -20.88
C ALA A 198 2.40 -6.32 -21.00
N HIS A 199 1.71 -5.90 -19.93
CA HIS A 199 0.28 -5.63 -19.94
C HIS A 199 -0.14 -4.41 -20.77
N LEU A 200 0.77 -3.51 -21.12
CA LEU A 200 0.45 -2.42 -22.07
C LEU A 200 0.08 -2.97 -23.47
N THR A 201 0.59 -4.14 -23.82
CA THR A 201 0.32 -4.81 -25.10
C THR A 201 -0.63 -6.00 -24.94
N HIS A 202 -0.45 -6.81 -23.90
CA HIS A 202 -1.21 -8.03 -23.66
C HIS A 202 -1.86 -7.97 -22.27
N MET A 203 -3.17 -7.72 -22.21
CA MET A 203 -3.90 -7.60 -20.92
C MET A 203 -4.16 -8.95 -20.24
N ASP A 204 -3.95 -10.05 -20.95
CA ASP A 204 -4.02 -11.43 -20.46
C ASP A 204 -2.62 -12.01 -20.21
N HIS A 205 -2.53 -13.16 -19.55
CA HIS A 205 -1.27 -13.90 -19.36
C HIS A 205 -1.14 -15.03 -20.40
N SER A 206 -1.39 -14.70 -21.68
CA SER A 206 -1.25 -15.63 -22.80
C SER A 206 0.24 -15.94 -23.12
N ALA A 207 0.46 -16.91 -24.01
CA ALA A 207 1.81 -17.21 -24.50
C ALA A 207 2.51 -15.98 -25.11
N ARG A 208 1.74 -15.04 -25.73
CA ARG A 208 2.28 -13.79 -26.28
C ARG A 208 2.77 -12.83 -25.18
N PHE A 209 2.07 -12.80 -24.05
CA PHE A 209 2.49 -12.02 -22.88
C PHE A 209 3.86 -12.51 -22.38
N TYR A 210 4.01 -13.83 -22.16
CA TYR A 210 5.27 -14.40 -21.69
C TYR A 210 6.39 -14.25 -22.72
N ALA A 211 6.10 -14.45 -24.01
CA ALA A 211 7.09 -14.22 -25.07
C ALA A 211 7.59 -12.76 -25.13
N LEU A 212 6.78 -11.78 -24.74
CA LEU A 212 7.21 -10.38 -24.63
C LEU A 212 8.04 -10.16 -23.35
N LEU A 213 7.67 -10.81 -22.25
CA LEU A 213 8.36 -10.69 -20.96
C LEU A 213 9.77 -11.31 -20.99
N ASP A 214 9.97 -12.37 -21.77
CA ASP A 214 11.24 -13.10 -21.92
C ASP A 214 12.26 -12.40 -22.86
N ARG A 215 11.87 -11.35 -23.54
CA ARG A 215 12.74 -10.52 -24.38
C ARG A 215 13.62 -9.59 -23.56
#